data_d2586a0737cabc6cd6f9fa1ac953f4f4
#
_entry.id   d2586a0737cabc6cd6f9fa1ac953f4f4
#
_cell.length_a   1.000
_cell.length_b   1.000
_cell.length_c   1.000
_cell.angle_alpha   90.00
_cell.angle_beta   90.00
_cell.angle_gamma   90.00
#
_symmetry.space_group_name_H-M   'P 1'
#
loop_
_entity.id
_entity.type
_entity.pdbx_description
1 polymer ?
#
loop_
_entity_poly.entity_id
_entity_poly.type
_entity_poly.pdbx_seq_one_letter_code
_entity_poly.pdbx_strand_id
1 'polypeptide(L)'
;AMGELEYYVIAPDAGLFPAVDQKGYHESGPYAKFNAFRKECMTYIAKAGGMIKYGHSEVGNFTLEGNIYEQNEIEFLPINAEQAAEQLMIAKWIIRNLGYEYGYDVTFAPKITAGKAGSGLHIHMRIMKDGANQMLAGGILSHTARKAIAGMMTLAPSITAFGNTNPTSYFRLVPHQEAPTN
;
A
#
# COMPACT_ATOMS: atom_id res chain seq x y z
N ALA A 1 9.51 6.12 -10.48
CA ALA A 1 8.79 5.92 -9.22
C ALA A 1 8.21 4.51 -9.16
N MET A 2 7.95 4.01 -7.99
CA MET A 2 7.12 2.83 -7.73
C MET A 2 6.21 3.10 -6.55
N GLY A 3 5.05 2.45 -6.51
CA GLY A 3 4.11 2.54 -5.42
C GLY A 3 3.95 1.20 -4.69
N GLU A 4 3.62 1.28 -3.41
CA GLU A 4 3.16 0.18 -2.57
C GLU A 4 1.73 0.53 -2.16
N LEU A 5 0.77 -0.25 -2.60
CA LEU A 5 -0.65 0.04 -2.43
C LEU A 5 -1.27 -0.89 -1.40
N GLU A 6 -1.52 -0.35 -0.21
CA GLU A 6 -2.20 -1.07 0.85
C GLU A 6 -3.72 -0.84 0.82
N TYR A 7 -4.46 -1.87 1.19
CA TYR A 7 -5.93 -1.83 1.27
C TYR A 7 -6.47 -2.92 2.18
N TYR A 8 -7.62 -2.67 2.79
CA TYR A 8 -8.35 -3.70 3.51
C TYR A 8 -9.40 -4.36 2.63
N VAL A 9 -9.54 -5.67 2.82
CA VAL A 9 -10.67 -6.47 2.35
C VAL A 9 -11.47 -6.90 3.56
N ILE A 10 -12.79 -6.72 3.49
CA ILE A 10 -13.73 -6.97 4.59
C ILE A 10 -14.80 -7.92 4.08
N ALA A 11 -15.05 -8.98 4.81
CA ALA A 11 -16.08 -9.97 4.49
C ALA A 11 -16.59 -10.66 5.77
N PRO A 12 -17.77 -11.32 5.73
CA PRO A 12 -18.23 -12.13 6.86
C PRO A 12 -17.19 -13.17 7.28
N ASP A 13 -16.94 -13.29 8.58
CA ASP A 13 -16.00 -14.27 9.12
C ASP A 13 -16.67 -15.64 9.21
N ALA A 14 -16.10 -16.64 8.53
CA ALA A 14 -16.56 -18.03 8.60
C ALA A 14 -16.12 -18.75 9.90
N GLY A 15 -15.34 -18.11 10.76
CA GLY A 15 -14.84 -18.69 12.01
C GLY A 15 -13.79 -19.77 11.87
N LEU A 16 -13.34 -20.07 10.64
CA LEU A 16 -12.31 -21.07 10.36
C LEU A 16 -10.93 -20.42 10.33
N PHE A 17 -9.94 -21.06 10.96
CA PHE A 17 -8.56 -20.57 11.02
C PHE A 17 -8.51 -19.11 11.46
N PRO A 18 -8.90 -18.80 12.71
CA PRO A 18 -9.07 -17.44 13.18
C PRO A 18 -7.80 -16.62 13.01
N ALA A 19 -7.98 -15.37 12.61
CA ALA A 19 -6.90 -14.40 12.52
C ALA A 19 -6.32 -14.11 13.90
N VAL A 20 -5.00 -13.95 13.97
CA VAL A 20 -4.34 -13.38 15.15
C VAL A 20 -4.27 -11.87 14.95
N ASP A 21 -4.82 -11.13 15.90
CA ASP A 21 -4.92 -9.67 15.82
C ASP A 21 -3.57 -9.01 15.52
N GLN A 22 -3.50 -8.23 14.44
CA GLN A 22 -2.31 -7.51 13.98
C GLN A 22 -1.08 -8.41 13.71
N LYS A 23 -1.31 -9.64 13.26
CA LYS A 23 -0.27 -10.63 12.91
C LYS A 23 -0.40 -11.15 11.47
N GLY A 24 -0.97 -10.35 10.58
CA GLY A 24 -1.21 -10.74 9.19
C GLY A 24 0.00 -10.66 8.26
N TYR A 25 1.08 -10.01 8.67
CA TYR A 25 2.23 -9.73 7.80
C TYR A 25 2.85 -10.99 7.19
N HIS A 26 2.82 -11.07 5.85
CA HIS A 26 3.25 -12.24 5.07
C HIS A 26 2.59 -13.56 5.48
N GLU A 27 1.42 -13.50 6.10
CA GLU A 27 0.68 -14.71 6.44
C GLU A 27 0.23 -15.45 5.17
N SER A 28 0.15 -16.77 5.26
CA SER A 28 -0.26 -17.62 4.15
C SER A 28 -1.65 -18.23 4.39
N GLY A 29 -2.26 -18.77 3.33
CA GLY A 29 -3.48 -19.58 3.48
C GLY A 29 -3.22 -20.82 4.35
N PRO A 30 -4.19 -21.23 5.21
CA PRO A 30 -5.57 -20.71 5.27
C PRO A 30 -5.77 -19.51 6.20
N TYR A 31 -4.75 -19.00 6.84
CA TYR A 31 -4.84 -17.87 7.78
C TYR A 31 -5.02 -16.53 7.04
N ALA A 32 -4.32 -16.32 5.92
CA ALA A 32 -4.64 -15.22 4.99
C ALA A 32 -5.82 -15.62 4.11
N LYS A 33 -6.97 -14.97 4.31
CA LYS A 33 -8.25 -15.36 3.71
C LYS A 33 -8.38 -14.90 2.26
N PHE A 34 -7.78 -13.77 1.91
CA PHE A 34 -7.98 -13.11 0.62
C PHE A 34 -6.82 -13.31 -0.37
N ASN A 35 -5.98 -14.34 -0.18
CA ASN A 35 -4.88 -14.66 -1.10
C ASN A 35 -5.33 -14.89 -2.55
N ALA A 36 -6.44 -15.61 -2.76
CA ALA A 36 -6.98 -15.87 -4.10
C ALA A 36 -7.45 -14.55 -4.75
N PHE A 37 -8.20 -13.75 -4.01
CA PHE A 37 -8.66 -12.43 -4.44
C PHE A 37 -7.49 -11.51 -4.80
N ARG A 38 -6.47 -11.39 -3.93
CA ARG A 38 -5.28 -10.58 -4.21
C ARG A 38 -4.55 -11.04 -5.48
N LYS A 39 -4.36 -12.35 -5.66
CA LYS A 39 -3.74 -12.91 -6.88
C LYS A 39 -4.52 -12.57 -8.14
N GLU A 40 -5.83 -12.61 -8.06
CA GLU A 40 -6.70 -12.25 -9.18
C GLU A 40 -6.61 -10.75 -9.48
N CYS A 41 -6.65 -9.90 -8.46
CA CYS A 41 -6.39 -8.46 -8.62
C CYS A 41 -5.07 -8.20 -9.34
N MET A 42 -3.99 -8.81 -8.88
CA MET A 42 -2.66 -8.69 -9.52
C MET A 42 -2.70 -9.14 -10.98
N THR A 43 -3.41 -10.23 -11.29
CA THR A 43 -3.55 -10.75 -12.65
C THR A 43 -4.25 -9.75 -13.58
N TYR A 44 -5.35 -9.15 -13.14
CA TYR A 44 -6.07 -8.15 -13.94
C TYR A 44 -5.30 -6.83 -14.06
N ILE A 45 -4.62 -6.41 -13.01
CA ILE A 45 -3.74 -5.22 -13.05
C ILE A 45 -2.62 -5.45 -14.08
N ALA A 46 -1.97 -6.63 -14.07
CA ALA A 46 -0.94 -6.96 -15.03
C ALA A 46 -1.48 -7.02 -16.48
N LYS A 47 -2.67 -7.59 -16.68
CA LYS A 47 -3.35 -7.60 -18.01
C LYS A 47 -3.70 -6.19 -18.49
N ALA A 48 -3.96 -5.26 -17.60
CA ALA A 48 -4.19 -3.85 -17.92
C ALA A 48 -2.89 -3.05 -18.14
N GLY A 49 -1.73 -3.70 -18.11
CA GLY A 49 -0.43 -3.09 -18.34
C GLY A 49 0.31 -2.65 -17.06
N GLY A 50 -0.23 -2.94 -15.88
CA GLY A 50 0.42 -2.64 -14.61
C GLY A 50 1.67 -3.50 -14.39
N MET A 51 2.74 -2.88 -13.95
CA MET A 51 4.04 -3.51 -13.71
C MET A 51 4.11 -4.03 -12.26
N ILE A 52 3.56 -5.21 -12.02
CA ILE A 52 3.51 -5.83 -10.69
C ILE A 52 4.88 -6.37 -10.29
N LYS A 53 5.29 -6.09 -9.07
CA LYS A 53 6.46 -6.68 -8.41
C LYS A 53 6.06 -7.94 -7.63
N TYR A 54 5.22 -7.80 -6.63
CA TYR A 54 4.58 -8.88 -5.87
C TYR A 54 3.43 -8.33 -5.01
N GLY A 55 2.74 -9.22 -4.27
CA GLY A 55 1.72 -8.82 -3.31
C GLY A 55 1.62 -9.81 -2.16
N HIS A 56 1.33 -9.32 -0.97
CA HIS A 56 1.24 -10.09 0.26
C HIS A 56 0.13 -9.57 1.18
N SER A 57 -0.17 -10.31 2.24
CA SER A 57 -0.99 -9.82 3.35
C SER A 57 -0.15 -8.90 4.23
N GLU A 58 -0.76 -7.84 4.72
CA GLU A 58 -0.15 -6.85 5.61
C GLU A 58 -0.50 -7.11 7.07
N VAL A 59 0.07 -6.30 7.99
CA VAL A 59 -0.06 -6.46 9.45
C VAL A 59 -1.51 -6.48 9.91
N GLY A 60 -2.35 -5.65 9.31
CA GLY A 60 -3.74 -5.48 9.73
C GLY A 60 -4.58 -6.73 9.47
N ASN A 61 -4.87 -7.45 10.55
CA ASN A 61 -5.72 -8.63 10.51
C ASN A 61 -6.49 -8.73 11.85
N PHE A 62 -7.81 -8.66 11.79
CA PHE A 62 -8.67 -8.71 12.99
C PHE A 62 -10.11 -9.04 12.62
N THR A 63 -10.88 -9.48 13.59
CA THR A 63 -12.34 -9.67 13.47
C THR A 63 -13.07 -8.61 14.28
N LEU A 64 -14.09 -8.02 13.69
CA LEU A 64 -14.95 -7.03 14.33
C LEU A 64 -16.39 -7.19 13.83
N GLU A 65 -17.35 -7.26 14.75
CA GLU A 65 -18.79 -7.35 14.44
C GLU A 65 -19.14 -8.45 13.44
N GLY A 66 -18.48 -9.62 13.57
CA GLY A 66 -18.74 -10.78 12.71
C GLY A 66 -18.10 -10.72 11.32
N ASN A 67 -17.30 -9.69 11.04
CA ASN A 67 -16.53 -9.58 9.82
C ASN A 67 -15.02 -9.75 10.08
N ILE A 68 -14.33 -10.36 9.13
CA ILE A 68 -12.89 -10.35 9.08
C ILE A 68 -12.41 -9.14 8.29
N TYR A 69 -11.38 -8.50 8.82
CA TYR A 69 -10.65 -7.38 8.22
C TYR A 69 -9.23 -7.85 7.96
N GLU A 70 -8.83 -7.94 6.71
CA GLU A 70 -7.48 -8.33 6.33
C GLU A 70 -6.86 -7.27 5.42
N GLN A 71 -5.73 -6.75 5.84
CA GLN A 71 -4.95 -5.82 5.05
C GLN A 71 -4.09 -6.56 4.05
N ASN A 72 -4.05 -6.05 2.85
CA ASN A 72 -3.32 -6.58 1.71
C ASN A 72 -2.49 -5.48 1.08
N GLU A 73 -1.37 -5.85 0.48
CA GLU A 73 -0.50 -4.94 -0.25
C GLU A 73 -0.16 -5.49 -1.63
N ILE A 74 -0.09 -4.58 -2.60
CA ILE A 74 0.45 -4.85 -3.93
C ILE A 74 1.56 -3.84 -4.20
N GLU A 75 2.76 -4.35 -4.44
CA GLU A 75 3.92 -3.57 -4.83
C GLU A 75 4.14 -3.58 -6.34
N PHE A 76 4.56 -2.45 -6.88
CA PHE A 76 4.79 -2.25 -8.31
C PHE A 76 6.27 -2.15 -8.63
N LEU A 77 6.64 -2.46 -9.87
CA LEU A 77 7.99 -2.23 -10.38
C LEU A 77 8.20 -0.74 -10.69
N PRO A 78 9.45 -0.25 -10.60
CA PRO A 78 9.76 1.14 -10.90
C PRO A 78 9.58 1.45 -12.39
N ILE A 79 8.79 2.48 -12.69
CA ILE A 79 8.57 3.06 -14.03
C ILE A 79 8.65 4.59 -13.94
N ASN A 80 8.40 5.32 -15.02
CA ASN A 80 8.34 6.77 -14.93
C ASN A 80 7.20 7.23 -14.01
N ALA A 81 7.28 8.45 -13.49
CA ALA A 81 6.36 8.92 -12.44
C ALA A 81 4.91 9.02 -12.91
N GLU A 82 4.66 9.42 -14.14
CA GLU A 82 3.32 9.53 -14.74
C GLU A 82 2.67 8.17 -14.86
N GLN A 83 3.33 7.21 -15.49
CA GLN A 83 2.84 5.82 -15.60
C GLN A 83 2.69 5.15 -14.23
N ALA A 84 3.55 5.47 -13.25
CA ALA A 84 3.41 4.96 -11.89
C ALA A 84 2.12 5.46 -11.23
N ALA A 85 1.73 6.70 -11.44
CA ALA A 85 0.47 7.24 -10.95
C ALA A 85 -0.74 6.61 -11.67
N GLU A 86 -0.68 6.48 -12.98
CA GLU A 86 -1.75 5.87 -13.80
C GLU A 86 -2.02 4.42 -13.39
N GLN A 87 -0.98 3.60 -13.25
CA GLN A 87 -1.16 2.20 -12.84
C GLN A 87 -1.76 2.06 -11.45
N LEU A 88 -1.45 2.95 -10.49
CA LEU A 88 -2.06 2.96 -9.16
C LEU A 88 -3.55 3.31 -9.21
N MET A 89 -3.95 4.24 -10.07
CA MET A 89 -5.36 4.59 -10.27
C MET A 89 -6.15 3.43 -10.87
N ILE A 90 -5.60 2.78 -11.91
CA ILE A 90 -6.18 1.60 -12.54
C ILE A 90 -6.26 0.43 -11.54
N ALA A 91 -5.20 0.21 -10.76
CA ALA A 91 -5.19 -0.82 -9.73
C ALA A 91 -6.31 -0.63 -8.69
N LYS A 92 -6.47 0.57 -8.16
CA LYS A 92 -7.57 0.89 -7.23
C LYS A 92 -8.94 0.63 -7.83
N TRP A 93 -9.11 0.96 -9.10
CA TRP A 93 -10.36 0.69 -9.82
C TRP A 93 -10.62 -0.80 -9.98
N ILE A 94 -9.62 -1.57 -10.42
CA ILE A 94 -9.72 -3.04 -10.59
C ILE A 94 -10.04 -3.72 -9.25
N ILE A 95 -9.30 -3.39 -8.19
CA ILE A 95 -9.48 -4.00 -6.87
C ILE A 95 -10.90 -3.75 -6.34
N ARG A 96 -11.46 -2.54 -6.51
CA ARG A 96 -12.84 -2.25 -6.11
C ARG A 96 -13.87 -3.02 -6.91
N ASN A 97 -13.70 -3.10 -8.24
CA ASN A 97 -14.64 -3.82 -9.09
C ASN A 97 -14.63 -5.33 -8.79
N LEU A 98 -13.45 -5.93 -8.66
CA LEU A 98 -13.35 -7.32 -8.24
C LEU A 98 -13.91 -7.54 -6.83
N GLY A 99 -13.66 -6.63 -5.89
CA GLY A 99 -14.28 -6.68 -4.56
C GLY A 99 -15.80 -6.76 -4.66
N TYR A 100 -16.40 -5.90 -5.48
CA TYR A 100 -17.85 -5.94 -5.73
C TYR A 100 -18.31 -7.28 -6.32
N GLU A 101 -17.60 -7.85 -7.29
CA GLU A 101 -17.92 -9.15 -7.90
C GLU A 101 -17.83 -10.31 -6.89
N TYR A 102 -16.88 -10.23 -5.96
CA TYR A 102 -16.73 -11.23 -4.88
C TYR A 102 -17.69 -11.01 -3.69
N GLY A 103 -18.41 -9.91 -3.64
CA GLY A 103 -19.24 -9.52 -2.50
C GLY A 103 -18.39 -9.09 -1.28
N TYR A 104 -17.17 -8.61 -1.54
CA TYR A 104 -16.28 -8.09 -0.51
C TYR A 104 -16.35 -6.56 -0.47
N ASP A 105 -16.29 -5.98 0.73
CA ASP A 105 -16.03 -4.56 0.88
C ASP A 105 -14.52 -4.30 0.83
N VAL A 106 -14.11 -3.34 0.01
CA VAL A 106 -12.71 -2.97 -0.20
C VAL A 106 -12.51 -1.50 0.11
N THR A 107 -11.58 -1.20 0.99
CA THR A 107 -11.29 0.18 1.36
C THR A 107 -9.81 0.52 1.29
N PHE A 108 -9.52 1.72 0.78
CA PHE A 108 -8.20 2.36 0.79
C PHE A 108 -8.15 3.49 1.84
N ALA A 109 -9.09 3.52 2.77
CA ALA A 109 -9.10 4.52 3.82
C ALA A 109 -7.83 4.43 4.66
N PRO A 110 -7.17 5.56 4.96
CA PRO A 110 -5.88 5.56 5.67
C PRO A 110 -5.96 4.94 7.06
N LYS A 111 -7.09 5.07 7.75
CA LYS A 111 -7.32 4.49 9.08
C LYS A 111 -8.79 4.15 9.22
N ILE A 112 -9.10 2.86 9.31
CA ILE A 112 -10.48 2.39 9.41
C ILE A 112 -10.96 2.25 10.85
N THR A 113 -10.05 2.00 11.78
CA THR A 113 -10.37 1.95 13.22
C THR A 113 -9.15 2.29 14.08
N ALA A 114 -9.38 2.85 15.24
CA ALA A 114 -8.33 3.14 16.21
C ALA A 114 -7.69 1.84 16.74
N GLY A 115 -6.41 1.88 17.05
CA GLY A 115 -5.68 0.75 17.61
C GLY A 115 -5.31 -0.37 16.64
N LYS A 116 -5.65 -0.24 15.35
CA LYS A 116 -5.30 -1.20 14.29
C LYS A 116 -4.42 -0.55 13.23
N ALA A 117 -3.71 -1.35 12.44
CA ALA A 117 -2.88 -0.86 11.35
C ALA A 117 -3.70 -0.02 10.35
N GLY A 118 -3.13 1.05 9.88
CA GLY A 118 -3.70 1.87 8.80
C GLY A 118 -3.10 1.53 7.45
N SER A 119 -3.78 1.87 6.36
CA SER A 119 -3.31 1.64 5.00
C SER A 119 -2.49 2.81 4.49
N GLY A 120 -1.30 2.51 3.99
CA GLY A 120 -0.38 3.43 3.34
C GLY A 120 -0.52 3.44 1.83
N LEU A 121 0.08 4.45 1.25
CA LEU A 121 0.48 4.48 -0.15
C LEU A 121 1.91 5.00 -0.17
N HIS A 122 2.88 4.10 -0.12
CA HIS A 122 4.29 4.46 -0.10
C HIS A 122 4.79 4.69 -1.52
N ILE A 123 5.50 5.78 -1.74
CA ILE A 123 6.07 6.12 -3.03
C ILE A 123 7.59 6.13 -2.93
N HIS A 124 8.22 5.19 -3.61
CA HIS A 124 9.67 5.15 -3.74
C HIS A 124 10.11 5.84 -5.03
N MET A 125 11.16 6.64 -4.95
CA MET A 125 11.64 7.42 -6.08
C MET A 125 13.15 7.27 -6.26
N ARG A 126 13.58 7.27 -7.51
CA ARG A 126 14.98 7.46 -7.88
C ARG A 126 15.08 8.42 -9.07
N ILE A 127 16.13 9.20 -9.10
CA ILE A 127 16.44 10.11 -10.21
C ILE A 127 17.34 9.35 -11.18
N MET A 128 16.91 9.32 -12.44
CA MET A 128 17.64 8.72 -13.54
C MET A 128 18.15 9.81 -14.49
N LYS A 129 19.37 9.65 -14.99
CA LYS A 129 19.91 10.48 -16.06
C LYS A 129 20.70 9.58 -17.02
N ASP A 130 20.38 9.65 -18.29
CA ASP A 130 21.03 8.86 -19.36
C ASP A 130 21.09 7.35 -19.03
N GLY A 131 20.00 6.80 -18.50
CA GLY A 131 19.89 5.40 -18.08
C GLY A 131 20.60 5.05 -16.76
N ALA A 132 21.32 5.98 -16.15
CA ALA A 132 22.06 5.75 -14.91
C ALA A 132 21.33 6.28 -13.66
N ASN A 133 21.39 5.49 -12.59
CA ASN A 133 20.86 5.91 -11.28
C ASN A 133 21.71 7.02 -10.68
N GLN A 134 21.11 8.16 -10.38
CA GLN A 134 21.77 9.34 -9.81
C GLN A 134 21.71 9.39 -8.27
N MET A 135 21.15 8.40 -7.61
CA MET A 135 20.95 8.44 -6.16
C MET A 135 22.20 8.03 -5.37
N LEU A 136 23.12 7.29 -6.00
CA LEU A 136 24.35 6.79 -5.36
C LEU A 136 25.59 7.28 -6.10
N ALA A 137 26.65 7.55 -5.34
CA ALA A 137 27.98 7.82 -5.83
C ALA A 137 29.00 7.21 -4.84
N GLY A 138 29.86 6.29 -5.32
CA GLY A 138 30.85 5.61 -4.47
C GLY A 138 30.25 4.85 -3.27
N GLY A 139 29.06 4.27 -3.43
CA GLY A 139 28.39 3.49 -2.37
C GLY A 139 27.66 4.31 -1.30
N ILE A 140 27.64 5.63 -1.42
CA ILE A 140 26.93 6.55 -0.52
C ILE A 140 25.91 7.40 -1.28
N LEU A 141 25.03 8.10 -0.54
CA LEU A 141 24.09 9.04 -1.13
C LEU A 141 24.81 10.13 -1.91
N SER A 142 24.47 10.27 -3.18
CA SER A 142 25.01 11.30 -4.06
C SER A 142 24.60 12.71 -3.64
N HIS A 143 25.22 13.72 -4.24
CA HIS A 143 24.79 15.11 -4.08
C HIS A 143 23.35 15.33 -4.61
N THR A 144 23.00 14.67 -5.72
CA THR A 144 21.63 14.70 -6.29
C THR A 144 20.60 14.11 -5.31
N ALA A 145 20.91 12.96 -4.71
CA ALA A 145 20.03 12.36 -3.70
C ALA A 145 19.80 13.27 -2.50
N ARG A 146 20.89 13.87 -1.97
CA ARG A 146 20.78 14.81 -0.83
C ARG A 146 19.95 16.04 -1.15
N LYS A 147 20.06 16.58 -2.37
CA LYS A 147 19.21 17.70 -2.82
C LYS A 147 17.74 17.28 -2.93
N ALA A 148 17.46 16.08 -3.45
CA ALA A 148 16.11 15.57 -3.55
C ALA A 148 15.47 15.40 -2.16
N ILE A 149 16.19 14.81 -1.21
CA ILE A 149 15.74 14.66 0.18
C ILE A 149 15.45 16.03 0.81
N ALA A 150 16.41 16.98 0.69
CA ALA A 150 16.23 18.32 1.23
C ALA A 150 15.01 19.03 0.62
N GLY A 151 14.79 18.88 -0.70
CA GLY A 151 13.61 19.42 -1.38
C GLY A 151 12.30 18.82 -0.87
N MET A 152 12.24 17.51 -0.72
CA MET A 152 11.06 16.84 -0.14
C MET A 152 10.79 17.31 1.29
N MET A 153 11.81 17.43 2.13
CA MET A 153 11.66 17.92 3.51
C MET A 153 11.18 19.38 3.55
N THR A 154 11.70 20.23 2.68
CA THR A 154 11.26 21.63 2.57
C THR A 154 9.80 21.73 2.12
N LEU A 155 9.38 20.86 1.22
CA LEU A 155 8.02 20.82 0.66
C LEU A 155 7.05 19.91 1.45
N ALA A 156 7.50 19.30 2.55
CA ALA A 156 6.70 18.34 3.31
C ALA A 156 5.30 18.85 3.69
N PRO A 157 5.10 20.11 4.13
CA PRO A 157 3.74 20.62 4.40
C PRO A 157 2.85 20.61 3.16
N SER A 158 3.38 20.98 1.99
CA SER A 158 2.62 20.95 0.73
C SER A 158 2.35 19.52 0.27
N ILE A 159 3.34 18.63 0.36
CA ILE A 159 3.19 17.20 0.04
C ILE A 159 2.11 16.58 0.93
N THR A 160 2.11 16.89 2.21
CA THR A 160 1.08 16.42 3.18
C THR A 160 -0.31 16.92 2.80
N ALA A 161 -0.46 18.17 2.38
CA ALA A 161 -1.75 18.72 1.97
C ALA A 161 -2.34 17.98 0.75
N PHE A 162 -1.51 17.53 -0.18
CA PHE A 162 -1.94 16.77 -1.36
C PHE A 162 -2.03 15.26 -1.11
N GLY A 163 -1.12 14.69 -0.31
CA GLY A 163 -1.06 13.25 -0.04
C GLY A 163 -2.01 12.79 1.05
N ASN A 164 -2.27 13.62 2.06
CA ASN A 164 -3.10 13.31 3.23
C ASN A 164 -4.38 14.17 3.28
N THR A 165 -5.14 14.14 2.18
CA THR A 165 -6.37 14.94 2.03
C THR A 165 -7.52 14.45 2.92
N ASN A 166 -7.49 13.19 3.35
CA ASN A 166 -8.50 12.64 4.24
C ASN A 166 -8.10 12.89 5.72
N PRO A 167 -8.98 13.43 6.57
CA PRO A 167 -8.70 13.63 7.99
C PRO A 167 -8.24 12.36 8.73
N THR A 168 -8.73 11.19 8.35
CA THR A 168 -8.30 9.91 8.95
C THR A 168 -6.83 9.57 8.66
N SER A 169 -6.18 10.21 7.68
CA SER A 169 -4.75 10.07 7.44
C SER A 169 -3.91 10.43 8.66
N TYR A 170 -4.35 11.41 9.43
CA TYR A 170 -3.62 11.89 10.61
C TYR A 170 -3.76 10.95 11.82
N PHE A 171 -4.77 10.08 11.83
CA PHE A 171 -4.92 9.05 12.86
C PHE A 171 -3.94 7.87 12.68
N ARG A 172 -3.22 7.82 11.55
CA ARG A 172 -2.13 6.86 11.33
C ARG A 172 -0.86 7.24 12.08
N LEU A 173 -0.64 8.52 12.37
CA LEU A 173 0.59 9.05 12.97
C LEU A 173 0.64 8.77 14.48
N VAL A 174 0.56 7.50 14.85
CA VAL A 174 0.60 7.02 16.23
C VAL A 174 1.80 6.09 16.38
N PRO A 175 2.68 6.32 17.39
CA PRO A 175 3.82 5.46 17.66
C PRO A 175 3.41 3.99 17.81
N HIS A 176 4.25 3.09 17.30
CA HIS A 176 4.08 1.63 17.37
C HIS A 176 2.88 1.06 16.58
N GLN A 177 2.31 1.81 15.65
CA GLN A 177 1.23 1.36 14.77
C GLN A 177 1.60 1.47 13.28
N GLU A 178 2.84 1.12 12.93
CA GLU A 178 3.35 1.10 11.56
C GLU A 178 3.22 2.45 10.82
N ALA A 179 3.47 3.52 11.54
CA ALA A 179 3.43 4.86 10.99
C ALA A 179 4.78 5.56 11.17
N PRO A 180 5.19 6.41 10.24
CA PRO A 180 6.33 7.28 10.44
C PRO A 180 6.03 8.25 11.58
N THR A 181 6.80 8.17 12.65
CA THR A 181 6.56 8.96 13.89
C THR A 181 7.70 9.89 14.24
N ASN A 182 8.78 9.89 13.47
CA ASN A 182 9.94 10.80 13.65
C ASN A 182 10.48 11.25 12.32
#